data_e74bc958fbf1be296d86c2986cb55721
#
_entry.id   e74bc958fbf1be296d86c2986cb55721
#
_cell.length_a   1.000
_cell.length_b   1.000
_cell.length_c   1.000
_cell.angle_alpha   90.00
_cell.angle_beta   90.00
_cell.angle_gamma   90.00
#
_symmetry.space_group_name_H-M   'P 1'
#
loop_
_entity.id
_entity.type
_entity.pdbx_description
1 polymer ?
#
loop_
_entity_poly.entity_id
_entity_poly.type
_entity_poly.pdbx_seq_one_letter_code
_entity_poly.pdbx_strand_id
1 'polypeptide(L)'
;ASSILIITILWIASGQFKNEEKQKAKEEEINELDKNNNFINVRIKNSIAQEINKSVIIQGQTHANRKINIKSETSGKIQKVNKSSGLKIKKGELIFKISENDRKSKFEKVKIEYESEKKLFEKGLSSKLKLATVKSNYDTIKDGLNKTNVLAPFDGIMTAEHLEVGEFVQPGTTLATFVELDPILV
;
A
#
# COMPACT_ATOMS: atom_id res chain seq x y z
N ALA A 1 114.90 -1.35 0.14
CA ALA A 1 113.57 -1.79 0.52
C ALA A 1 112.82 -0.80 1.44
N SER A 2 113.52 0.03 2.27
CA SER A 2 112.85 0.96 3.22
C SER A 2 112.25 2.21 2.55
N SER A 3 112.74 2.66 1.41
CA SER A 3 112.22 3.89 0.78
C SER A 3 110.88 3.67 0.05
N ILE A 4 110.61 2.51 -0.41
CA ILE A 4 109.30 2.21 -1.07
C ILE A 4 108.15 2.14 -0.04
N LEU A 5 108.45 1.65 1.17
CA LEU A 5 107.50 1.57 2.26
C LEU A 5 107.10 2.96 2.80
N ILE A 6 108.02 3.93 2.82
CA ILE A 6 107.72 5.29 3.22
C ILE A 6 106.89 6.02 2.19
N ILE A 7 107.07 5.80 0.89
CA ILE A 7 106.23 6.39 -0.17
C ILE A 7 104.84 5.84 -0.20
N THR A 8 104.61 4.58 0.10
CA THR A 8 103.24 3.97 0.15
C THR A 8 102.44 4.46 1.36
N ILE A 9 103.16 4.66 2.53
CA ILE A 9 102.53 5.25 3.72
C ILE A 9 102.11 6.70 3.52
N LEU A 10 102.97 7.50 2.84
CA LEU A 10 102.66 8.89 2.50
C LEU A 10 101.50 9.00 1.50
N TRP A 11 101.33 8.05 0.58
CA TRP A 11 100.23 8.04 -0.40
C TRP A 11 98.89 7.66 0.22
N ILE A 12 98.86 6.71 1.16
CA ILE A 12 97.71 6.33 1.91
C ILE A 12 97.23 7.48 2.84
N ALA A 13 98.15 8.14 3.52
CA ALA A 13 97.86 9.29 4.38
C ALA A 13 97.29 10.49 3.60
N SER A 14 97.79 10.75 2.38
CA SER A 14 97.23 11.81 1.50
C SER A 14 95.84 11.53 1.00
N GLY A 15 95.42 10.23 0.83
CA GLY A 15 94.08 9.84 0.39
C GLY A 15 92.96 9.99 1.44
N GLN A 16 93.35 9.90 2.72
CA GLN A 16 92.38 10.02 3.79
C GLN A 16 91.96 11.47 4.08
N PHE A 17 92.81 12.42 3.95
CA PHE A 17 92.48 13.84 4.20
C PHE A 17 91.50 14.45 3.20
N LYS A 18 91.37 13.87 1.99
CA LYS A 18 90.49 14.40 0.95
C LYS A 18 89.04 13.96 1.10
N ASN A 19 88.76 12.93 1.93
CA ASN A 19 87.41 12.44 2.16
C ASN A 19 86.64 13.14 3.32
N GLU A 20 87.42 13.67 4.31
CA GLU A 20 86.79 14.38 5.44
C GLU A 20 86.26 15.77 5.06
N GLU A 21 86.96 16.51 4.17
CA GLU A 21 86.46 17.83 3.70
C GLU A 21 85.21 17.71 2.86
N LYS A 22 85.05 16.62 2.05
CA LYS A 22 83.84 16.40 1.26
C LYS A 22 82.65 15.98 2.10
N GLN A 23 82.90 15.32 3.22
CA GLN A 23 81.81 14.95 4.14
C GLN A 23 81.36 16.17 4.96
N LYS A 24 82.27 16.99 5.45
CA LYS A 24 81.89 18.21 6.19
C LYS A 24 81.13 19.21 5.32
N ALA A 25 81.59 19.43 4.08
CA ALA A 25 80.89 20.32 3.14
C ALA A 25 79.47 19.83 2.79
N LYS A 26 79.27 18.52 2.75
CA LYS A 26 77.95 17.93 2.46
C LYS A 26 77.03 17.97 3.68
N GLU A 27 77.56 17.86 4.90
CA GLU A 27 76.83 18.05 6.15
C GLU A 27 76.42 19.48 6.41
N GLU A 28 77.27 20.44 6.08
CA GLU A 28 77.00 21.88 6.18
C GLU A 28 75.90 22.29 5.15
N GLU A 29 76.00 21.81 3.92
CA GLU A 29 74.99 22.07 2.89
C GLU A 29 73.61 21.47 3.25
N ILE A 30 73.60 20.32 3.88
CA ILE A 30 72.35 19.72 4.38
C ILE A 30 71.76 20.49 5.58
N ASN A 31 72.63 20.98 6.48
CA ASN A 31 72.18 21.75 7.63
C ASN A 31 71.77 23.20 7.27
N GLU A 32 72.31 23.80 6.20
CA GLU A 32 71.77 25.07 5.70
C GLU A 32 70.46 24.95 4.95
N LEU A 33 70.24 23.83 4.26
CA LEU A 33 68.94 23.52 3.62
C LEU A 33 67.80 23.26 4.66
N ASP A 34 68.15 22.66 5.80
CA ASP A 34 67.21 22.45 6.90
C ASP A 34 66.86 23.73 7.68
N LYS A 35 67.78 24.71 7.74
CA LYS A 35 67.50 25.99 8.41
C LYS A 35 66.57 26.92 7.65
N ASN A 36 66.40 26.72 6.36
CA ASN A 36 65.57 27.58 5.53
C ASN A 36 64.17 26.90 5.22
N ASN A 37 64.00 25.67 5.63
CA ASN A 37 62.72 25.02 5.53
C ASN A 37 61.82 25.41 6.72
N ASN A 38 61.04 26.45 6.52
CA ASN A 38 59.96 26.81 7.41
C ASN A 38 58.87 25.70 7.28
N PHE A 39 59.07 24.56 7.95
CA PHE A 39 58.07 23.52 8.01
C PHE A 39 56.85 24.04 8.76
N ILE A 40 55.80 24.28 8.02
CA ILE A 40 54.51 24.60 8.61
C ILE A 40 53.97 23.29 9.23
N ASN A 41 53.92 23.24 10.55
CA ASN A 41 53.31 22.13 11.25
C ASN A 41 51.83 22.12 10.99
N VAL A 42 51.38 21.26 10.10
CA VAL A 42 49.96 21.04 9.83
C VAL A 42 49.47 19.82 10.62
N ARG A 43 48.40 20.01 11.33
CA ARG A 43 47.71 18.90 12.02
C ARG A 43 46.81 18.22 11.02
N ILE A 44 47.17 17.03 10.58
CA ILE A 44 46.33 16.21 9.69
C ILE A 44 45.49 15.26 10.52
N LYS A 45 44.23 15.07 10.13
CA LYS A 45 43.32 14.08 10.66
C LYS A 45 42.92 13.13 9.54
N ASN A 46 43.25 11.88 9.70
CA ASN A 46 42.76 10.87 8.77
C ASN A 46 41.25 10.72 8.99
N SER A 47 40.46 10.97 7.95
CA SER A 47 39.05 10.76 7.93
C SER A 47 38.75 9.59 7.01
N ILE A 48 38.17 8.55 7.57
CA ILE A 48 37.72 7.39 6.81
C ILE A 48 36.23 7.61 6.59
N ALA A 49 35.79 7.53 5.33
CA ALA A 49 34.39 7.57 5.00
C ALA A 49 33.71 6.33 5.56
N GLN A 50 32.68 6.53 6.38
CA GLN A 50 31.84 5.47 6.90
C GLN A 50 30.46 5.56 6.24
N GLU A 51 29.91 4.43 5.84
CA GLU A 51 28.53 4.36 5.41
C GLU A 51 27.63 4.67 6.60
N ILE A 52 26.86 5.74 6.49
CA ILE A 52 25.87 6.11 7.49
C ILE A 52 24.49 5.81 6.91
N ASN A 53 23.81 4.82 7.47
CA ASN A 53 22.42 4.56 7.17
C ASN A 53 21.55 5.62 7.86
N LYS A 54 21.04 6.56 7.07
CA LYS A 54 20.06 7.54 7.55
C LYS A 54 18.68 6.90 7.52
N SER A 55 18.15 6.51 8.67
CA SER A 55 16.76 6.09 8.80
C SER A 55 15.85 7.31 8.94
N VAL A 56 14.81 7.36 8.13
CA VAL A 56 13.76 8.38 8.23
C VAL A 56 12.52 7.68 8.77
N ILE A 57 12.06 8.09 9.93
CA ILE A 57 10.80 7.63 10.52
C ILE A 57 9.69 8.48 9.95
N ILE A 58 8.79 7.85 9.19
CA ILE A 58 7.60 8.49 8.63
C ILE A 58 6.39 7.95 9.38
N GLN A 59 5.56 8.84 9.89
CA GLN A 59 4.28 8.50 10.48
C GLN A 59 3.18 8.84 9.48
N GLY A 60 2.25 7.90 9.27
CA GLY A 60 1.12 8.06 8.39
C GLY A 60 -0.10 7.32 8.95
N GLN A 61 -1.28 7.67 8.47
CA GLN A 61 -2.52 6.94 8.75
C GLN A 61 -2.99 6.25 7.48
N THR A 62 -3.32 4.96 7.61
CA THR A 62 -3.92 4.21 6.52
C THR A 62 -5.43 4.42 6.49
N HIS A 63 -5.97 4.63 5.30
CA HIS A 63 -7.38 4.76 5.06
C HIS A 63 -7.88 3.72 4.08
N ALA A 64 -9.13 3.27 4.29
CA ALA A 64 -9.80 2.43 3.31
C ALA A 64 -10.04 3.22 2.01
N ASN A 65 -9.82 2.59 0.86
CA ASN A 65 -10.11 3.18 -0.45
C ASN A 65 -11.57 3.62 -0.53
N ARG A 66 -12.49 2.81 0.00
CA ARG A 66 -13.91 3.09 0.02
C ARG A 66 -14.54 2.59 1.33
N LYS A 67 -15.38 3.42 1.94
CA LYS A 67 -16.15 3.07 3.14
C LYS A 67 -17.59 3.50 2.94
N ILE A 68 -18.52 2.58 3.11
CA ILE A 68 -19.96 2.84 3.03
C ILE A 68 -20.73 2.19 4.18
N ASN A 69 -21.87 2.76 4.49
CA ASN A 69 -22.85 2.12 5.36
C ASN A 69 -23.93 1.49 4.47
N ILE A 70 -24.04 0.17 4.48
CA ILE A 70 -25.10 -0.56 3.81
C ILE A 70 -26.37 -0.32 4.60
N LYS A 71 -27.42 0.16 3.91
CA LYS A 71 -28.71 0.46 4.51
C LYS A 71 -29.79 -0.42 3.93
N SER A 72 -30.81 -0.71 4.73
CA SER A 72 -32.01 -1.40 4.24
C SER A 72 -32.79 -0.49 3.29
N GLU A 73 -33.22 -1.03 2.15
CA GLU A 73 -34.12 -0.36 1.22
C GLU A 73 -35.58 -0.74 1.44
N THR A 74 -35.84 -1.73 2.31
CA THR A 74 -37.20 -2.24 2.57
C THR A 74 -37.41 -2.54 4.04
N SER A 75 -38.66 -2.62 4.47
CA SER A 75 -39.03 -3.02 5.83
C SER A 75 -39.20 -4.53 5.95
N GLY A 76 -38.84 -5.08 7.10
CA GLY A 76 -39.03 -6.49 7.42
C GLY A 76 -38.11 -6.97 8.54
N LYS A 77 -38.28 -8.21 8.97
CA LYS A 77 -37.36 -8.84 9.94
C LYS A 77 -36.15 -9.39 9.22
N ILE A 78 -34.98 -9.31 9.83
CA ILE A 78 -33.78 -10.00 9.36
C ILE A 78 -33.99 -11.50 9.52
N GLN A 79 -34.02 -12.21 8.41
CA GLN A 79 -34.23 -13.65 8.38
C GLN A 79 -32.92 -14.41 8.49
N LYS A 80 -31.86 -13.86 7.89
CA LYS A 80 -30.55 -14.51 7.87
C LYS A 80 -29.45 -13.47 7.69
N VAL A 81 -28.36 -13.66 8.40
CA VAL A 81 -27.07 -12.99 8.19
C VAL A 81 -26.12 -14.05 7.63
N ASN A 82 -25.69 -13.88 6.39
CA ASN A 82 -24.89 -14.88 5.71
C ASN A 82 -23.38 -14.70 5.93
N LYS A 83 -22.95 -13.51 6.30
CA LYS A 83 -21.53 -13.16 6.43
C LYS A 83 -21.31 -12.39 7.73
N SER A 84 -20.33 -12.83 8.50
CA SER A 84 -19.92 -12.17 9.73
C SER A 84 -18.89 -11.09 9.48
N SER A 85 -18.75 -10.17 10.44
CA SER A 85 -17.74 -9.13 10.43
C SER A 85 -16.31 -9.72 10.29
N GLY A 86 -15.44 -9.05 9.55
CA GLY A 86 -14.04 -9.44 9.30
C GLY A 86 -13.83 -10.36 8.10
N LEU A 87 -14.88 -10.91 7.48
CA LEU A 87 -14.74 -11.78 6.31
C LEU A 87 -14.68 -10.98 5.01
N LYS A 88 -13.85 -11.45 4.07
CA LYS A 88 -13.84 -10.95 2.69
C LYS A 88 -15.11 -11.40 1.96
N ILE A 89 -15.76 -10.47 1.30
CA ILE A 89 -17.03 -10.65 0.60
C ILE A 89 -16.85 -10.11 -0.82
N LYS A 90 -17.27 -10.89 -1.81
CA LYS A 90 -17.21 -10.48 -3.21
C LYS A 90 -18.46 -9.68 -3.59
N LYS A 91 -18.32 -8.81 -4.58
CA LYS A 91 -19.44 -8.08 -5.18
C LYS A 91 -20.57 -9.02 -5.58
N GLY A 92 -21.80 -8.66 -5.21
CA GLY A 92 -23.00 -9.45 -5.50
C GLY A 92 -23.27 -10.62 -4.55
N GLU A 93 -22.37 -10.91 -3.59
CA GLU A 93 -22.66 -11.92 -2.55
C GLU A 93 -23.74 -11.41 -1.58
N LEU A 94 -24.60 -12.33 -1.16
CA LEU A 94 -25.67 -12.04 -0.22
C LEU A 94 -25.12 -11.85 1.20
N ILE A 95 -25.33 -10.68 1.78
CA ILE A 95 -24.93 -10.35 3.15
C ILE A 95 -26.09 -10.58 4.12
N PHE A 96 -27.21 -9.90 3.88
CA PHE A 96 -28.42 -10.04 4.70
C PHE A 96 -29.60 -10.49 3.86
N LYS A 97 -30.44 -11.31 4.46
CA LYS A 97 -31.73 -11.63 3.92
C LYS A 97 -32.83 -11.09 4.84
N ILE A 98 -33.62 -10.17 4.32
CA ILE A 98 -34.79 -9.63 5.00
C ILE A 98 -35.99 -10.52 4.65
N SER A 99 -36.92 -10.68 5.56
CA SER A 99 -38.12 -11.50 5.36
C SER A 99 -38.94 -11.01 4.17
N GLU A 100 -39.23 -11.92 3.28
CA GLU A 100 -40.03 -11.67 2.07
C GLU A 100 -41.50 -11.42 2.40
N ASN A 101 -41.98 -11.90 3.58
CA ASN A 101 -43.36 -11.83 4.00
C ASN A 101 -44.30 -12.32 2.87
N ASP A 102 -45.29 -11.49 2.51
CA ASP A 102 -46.25 -11.73 1.42
C ASP A 102 -45.72 -11.28 0.03
N ARG A 103 -44.51 -10.69 -0.04
CA ARG A 103 -43.93 -10.16 -1.31
C ARG A 103 -43.75 -11.24 -2.36
N LYS A 104 -43.32 -12.43 -1.94
CA LYS A 104 -43.14 -13.56 -2.86
C LYS A 104 -44.46 -13.97 -3.49
N SER A 105 -45.52 -14.09 -2.69
CA SER A 105 -46.88 -14.44 -3.21
C SER A 105 -47.43 -13.35 -4.13
N LYS A 106 -47.22 -12.07 -3.80
CA LYS A 106 -47.58 -10.95 -4.67
C LYS A 106 -46.82 -10.99 -6.00
N PHE A 107 -45.51 -11.28 -5.94
CA PHE A 107 -44.68 -11.39 -7.14
C PHE A 107 -45.16 -12.52 -8.06
N GLU A 108 -45.43 -13.72 -7.53
CA GLU A 108 -45.93 -14.81 -8.35
C GLU A 108 -47.28 -14.47 -9.02
N LYS A 109 -48.17 -13.78 -8.30
CA LYS A 109 -49.42 -13.31 -8.87
C LYS A 109 -49.22 -12.36 -10.05
N VAL A 110 -48.45 -11.30 -9.88
CA VAL A 110 -48.23 -10.30 -10.95
C VAL A 110 -47.40 -10.86 -12.10
N LYS A 111 -46.54 -11.85 -11.85
CA LYS A 111 -45.80 -12.57 -12.87
C LYS A 111 -46.75 -13.34 -13.80
N ILE A 112 -47.69 -14.10 -13.25
CA ILE A 112 -48.69 -14.83 -14.04
C ILE A 112 -49.55 -13.84 -14.84
N GLU A 113 -49.95 -12.71 -14.24
CA GLU A 113 -50.73 -11.67 -14.90
C GLU A 113 -49.97 -11.08 -16.10
N TYR A 114 -48.68 -10.73 -15.89
CA TYR A 114 -47.82 -10.20 -16.96
C TYR A 114 -47.60 -11.20 -18.10
N GLU A 115 -47.30 -12.47 -17.78
CA GLU A 115 -47.11 -13.53 -18.77
C GLU A 115 -48.40 -13.78 -19.60
N SER A 116 -49.56 -13.75 -18.94
CA SER A 116 -50.87 -13.92 -19.59
C SER A 116 -51.15 -12.73 -20.54
N GLU A 117 -50.96 -11.49 -20.07
CA GLU A 117 -51.19 -10.29 -20.85
C GLU A 117 -50.24 -10.21 -22.06
N LYS A 118 -48.96 -10.62 -21.88
CA LYS A 118 -47.98 -10.71 -22.95
C LYS A 118 -48.44 -11.67 -24.06
N LYS A 119 -48.97 -12.87 -23.69
CA LYS A 119 -49.51 -13.84 -24.67
C LYS A 119 -50.73 -13.30 -25.40
N LEU A 120 -51.62 -12.55 -24.72
CA LEU A 120 -52.76 -11.90 -25.36
C LEU A 120 -52.34 -10.82 -26.35
N PHE A 121 -51.34 -10.02 -25.99
CA PHE A 121 -50.79 -9.00 -26.85
C PHE A 121 -50.14 -9.60 -28.13
N GLU A 122 -49.35 -10.68 -27.97
CA GLU A 122 -48.74 -11.41 -29.09
C GLU A 122 -49.81 -11.99 -30.07
N LYS A 123 -51.02 -12.30 -29.57
CA LYS A 123 -52.16 -12.73 -30.40
C LYS A 123 -53.02 -11.58 -30.92
N GLY A 124 -52.62 -10.32 -30.67
CA GLY A 124 -53.40 -9.14 -31.08
C GLY A 124 -54.67 -8.89 -30.26
N LEU A 125 -54.86 -9.59 -29.14
CA LEU A 125 -56.04 -9.52 -28.30
C LEU A 125 -55.91 -8.53 -27.13
N SER A 126 -54.79 -7.83 -27.03
CA SER A 126 -54.56 -6.81 -26.00
C SER A 126 -53.90 -5.56 -26.59
N SER A 127 -54.07 -4.44 -25.91
CA SER A 127 -53.47 -3.18 -26.30
C SER A 127 -52.02 -3.02 -25.74
N LYS A 128 -51.16 -2.27 -26.45
CA LYS A 128 -49.83 -1.93 -25.98
C LYS A 128 -49.84 -1.21 -24.63
N LEU A 129 -50.85 -0.35 -24.40
CA LEU A 129 -51.04 0.37 -23.14
C LEU A 129 -51.27 -0.59 -21.97
N LYS A 130 -52.16 -1.56 -22.16
CA LYS A 130 -52.48 -2.57 -21.12
C LYS A 130 -51.25 -3.40 -20.76
N LEU A 131 -50.51 -3.90 -21.76
CA LEU A 131 -49.29 -4.64 -21.55
C LEU A 131 -48.25 -3.80 -20.79
N ALA A 132 -48.07 -2.50 -21.16
CA ALA A 132 -47.15 -1.61 -20.48
C ALA A 132 -47.51 -1.39 -19.01
N THR A 133 -48.80 -1.23 -18.70
CA THR A 133 -49.30 -1.08 -17.33
C THR A 133 -49.03 -2.31 -16.48
N VAL A 134 -49.35 -3.50 -16.98
CA VAL A 134 -49.09 -4.77 -16.25
C VAL A 134 -47.61 -5.03 -16.08
N LYS A 135 -46.82 -4.72 -17.11
CA LYS A 135 -45.33 -4.79 -17.02
C LYS A 135 -44.77 -3.86 -15.95
N SER A 136 -45.21 -2.62 -15.89
CA SER A 136 -44.77 -1.65 -14.87
C SER A 136 -45.09 -2.16 -13.45
N ASN A 137 -46.29 -2.72 -13.24
CA ASN A 137 -46.66 -3.33 -11.96
C ASN A 137 -45.77 -4.53 -11.61
N TYR A 138 -45.51 -5.42 -12.57
CA TYR A 138 -44.61 -6.55 -12.42
C TYR A 138 -43.17 -6.09 -12.02
N ASP A 139 -42.64 -5.12 -12.74
CA ASP A 139 -41.29 -4.60 -12.47
C ASP A 139 -41.22 -3.99 -11.05
N THR A 140 -42.22 -3.21 -10.62
CA THR A 140 -42.28 -2.61 -9.29
C THR A 140 -42.30 -3.65 -8.17
N ILE A 141 -43.15 -4.70 -8.31
CA ILE A 141 -43.23 -5.76 -7.29
C ILE A 141 -41.95 -6.61 -7.28
N LYS A 142 -41.37 -6.87 -8.44
CA LYS A 142 -40.09 -7.58 -8.57
C LYS A 142 -38.96 -6.84 -7.86
N ASP A 143 -38.83 -5.52 -8.06
CA ASP A 143 -37.84 -4.70 -7.39
C ASP A 143 -38.03 -4.69 -5.88
N GLY A 144 -39.30 -4.60 -5.41
CA GLY A 144 -39.60 -4.70 -3.99
C GLY A 144 -39.21 -6.04 -3.36
N LEU A 145 -39.30 -7.13 -4.12
CA LEU A 145 -38.82 -8.46 -3.70
C LEU A 145 -37.30 -8.54 -3.70
N ASN A 146 -36.64 -8.02 -4.76
CA ASN A 146 -35.19 -8.02 -4.86
C ASN A 146 -34.51 -7.27 -3.70
N LYS A 147 -35.12 -6.17 -3.22
CA LYS A 147 -34.65 -5.36 -2.09
C LYS A 147 -34.64 -6.10 -0.75
N THR A 148 -35.26 -7.29 -0.67
CA THR A 148 -35.16 -8.16 0.52
C THR A 148 -33.81 -8.87 0.61
N ASN A 149 -33.05 -8.97 -0.50
CA ASN A 149 -31.74 -9.54 -0.56
C ASN A 149 -30.69 -8.40 -0.61
N VAL A 150 -30.00 -8.19 0.49
CA VAL A 150 -28.96 -7.16 0.60
C VAL A 150 -27.64 -7.76 0.13
N LEU A 151 -27.16 -7.28 -1.00
CA LEU A 151 -25.94 -7.77 -1.67
C LEU A 151 -24.76 -6.83 -1.45
N ALA A 152 -23.54 -7.37 -1.53
CA ALA A 152 -22.32 -6.58 -1.49
C ALA A 152 -22.19 -5.72 -2.76
N PRO A 153 -21.99 -4.40 -2.65
CA PRO A 153 -21.91 -3.49 -3.80
C PRO A 153 -20.55 -3.54 -4.54
N PHE A 154 -19.50 -3.97 -3.85
CA PHE A 154 -18.13 -4.14 -4.37
C PHE A 154 -17.41 -5.21 -3.55
N ASP A 155 -16.18 -5.58 -3.96
CA ASP A 155 -15.34 -6.51 -3.21
C ASP A 155 -14.79 -5.82 -1.97
N GLY A 156 -14.94 -6.42 -0.79
CA GLY A 156 -14.51 -5.75 0.44
C GLY A 156 -14.69 -6.58 1.69
N ILE A 157 -14.65 -5.91 2.82
CA ILE A 157 -14.79 -6.53 4.15
C ILE A 157 -15.89 -5.80 4.92
N MET A 158 -16.74 -6.56 5.58
CA MET A 158 -17.68 -6.02 6.55
C MET A 158 -16.95 -5.76 7.87
N THR A 159 -16.92 -4.50 8.33
CA THR A 159 -16.18 -4.11 9.54
C THR A 159 -17.03 -4.06 10.79
N ALA A 160 -18.32 -3.79 10.62
CA ALA A 160 -19.28 -3.78 11.71
C ALA A 160 -20.62 -4.33 11.24
N GLU A 161 -21.18 -5.17 12.05
CA GLU A 161 -22.55 -5.69 11.94
C GLU A 161 -23.36 -5.02 13.03
N HIS A 162 -24.46 -4.40 12.67
CA HIS A 162 -25.26 -3.58 13.59
C HIS A 162 -26.57 -4.25 14.00
N LEU A 163 -26.90 -5.41 13.42
CA LEU A 163 -28.20 -6.05 13.55
C LEU A 163 -28.08 -7.56 13.62
N GLU A 164 -29.01 -8.16 14.36
CA GLU A 164 -29.09 -9.60 14.54
C GLU A 164 -30.30 -10.22 13.81
N VAL A 165 -30.25 -11.54 13.66
CA VAL A 165 -31.40 -12.32 13.11
C VAL A 165 -32.60 -12.14 13.99
N GLY A 166 -33.76 -11.82 13.39
CA GLY A 166 -35.03 -11.59 14.09
C GLY A 166 -35.32 -10.11 14.35
N GLU A 167 -34.36 -9.22 14.19
CA GLU A 167 -34.53 -7.78 14.34
C GLU A 167 -35.33 -7.18 13.19
N PHE A 168 -36.16 -6.19 13.49
CA PHE A 168 -37.00 -5.52 12.49
C PHE A 168 -36.32 -4.26 11.97
N VAL A 169 -36.21 -4.17 10.64
CA VAL A 169 -35.59 -3.01 9.97
C VAL A 169 -36.61 -2.24 9.14
N GLN A 170 -36.33 -0.96 8.97
CA GLN A 170 -37.07 -0.05 8.10
C GLN A 170 -36.15 0.50 6.99
N PRO A 171 -36.72 1.04 5.90
CA PRO A 171 -35.90 1.74 4.89
C PRO A 171 -35.04 2.82 5.53
N GLY A 172 -33.73 2.81 5.23
CA GLY A 172 -32.74 3.72 5.80
C GLY A 172 -32.00 3.21 7.04
N THR A 173 -32.46 2.11 7.68
CA THR A 173 -31.74 1.49 8.81
C THR A 173 -30.37 1.00 8.33
N THR A 174 -29.29 1.38 9.04
CA THR A 174 -27.93 0.89 8.76
C THR A 174 -27.80 -0.56 9.20
N LEU A 175 -27.46 -1.44 8.26
CA LEU A 175 -27.29 -2.87 8.49
C LEU A 175 -25.85 -3.22 8.86
N ALA A 176 -24.89 -2.66 8.10
CA ALA A 176 -23.48 -2.92 8.29
C ALA A 176 -22.62 -1.78 7.74
N THR A 177 -21.37 -1.72 8.22
CA THR A 177 -20.32 -0.90 7.61
C THR A 177 -19.45 -1.78 6.73
N PHE A 178 -19.22 -1.35 5.48
CA PHE A 178 -18.48 -2.10 4.46
C PHE A 178 -17.33 -1.28 3.91
N VAL A 179 -16.16 -1.89 3.80
CA VAL A 179 -14.92 -1.21 3.40
C VAL A 179 -14.19 -1.98 2.30
N GLU A 180 -13.60 -1.24 1.37
CA GLU A 180 -12.65 -1.74 0.39
C GLU A 180 -11.24 -1.40 0.87
N LEU A 181 -10.42 -2.42 1.07
CA LEU A 181 -9.05 -2.27 1.57
C LEU A 181 -7.98 -2.53 0.50
N ASP A 182 -8.37 -2.72 -0.76
CA ASP A 182 -7.46 -2.95 -1.87
C ASP A 182 -7.82 -1.97 -3.02
N PRO A 183 -6.94 -0.98 -3.27
CA PRO A 183 -5.73 -0.60 -2.53
C PRO A 183 -5.99 0.08 -1.17
N ILE A 184 -5.03 -0.03 -0.24
CA ILE A 184 -5.02 0.79 0.97
C ILE A 184 -4.38 2.14 0.64
N LEU A 185 -5.00 3.24 1.06
CA LEU A 185 -4.46 4.59 0.91
C LEU A 185 -3.64 4.97 2.15
N VAL A 186 -2.53 5.68 1.94
CA VAL A 186 -1.64 6.18 3.00
C VAL A 186 -1.52 7.68 2.88
#